data_c95d80fb234850df6addc935bf5328e2
#
_entry.id   c95d80fb234850df6addc935bf5328e2
#
_cell.length_a   1.000
_cell.length_b   1.000
_cell.length_c   1.000
_cell.angle_alpha   90.00
_cell.angle_beta   90.00
_cell.angle_gamma   90.00
#
_symmetry.space_group_name_H-M   'P 1'
#
loop_
_entity.id
_entity.type
_entity.pdbx_description
1 polymer ?
#
loop_
_entity_poly.entity_id
_entity_poly.type
_entity_poly.pdbx_seq_one_letter_code
_entity_poly.pdbx_strand_id
1 'polypeptide(L)'
;MLDSLDMKILRCMCEGLYSYEDLAKRCGVGRNTVYRRIAKLEEKGIIKRRITAIPDFSKIGFSAVVIGMNLNPKDIDKAISFLKVQHQVKFLWRTYGHHDIIVTILCDKDDVGTCIYNLRKALEELNISVNRFDISVSVIWEKMLIVP
;
A
#
# COMPACT_ATOMS: atom_id res chain seq x y z
N MET A 1 10.11 20.48 2.15
CA MET A 1 10.40 19.85 0.84
C MET A 1 11.57 18.89 1.04
N LEU A 2 11.58 17.77 0.37
CA LEU A 2 12.72 16.84 0.36
C LEU A 2 13.80 17.37 -0.58
N ASP A 3 15.07 17.25 -0.17
CA ASP A 3 16.19 17.58 -1.04
C ASP A 3 16.72 16.36 -1.81
N SER A 4 17.71 16.55 -2.66
CA SER A 4 18.28 15.49 -3.49
C SER A 4 18.92 14.35 -2.66
N LEU A 5 19.48 14.68 -1.50
CA LEU A 5 20.07 13.69 -0.59
C LEU A 5 18.96 12.85 0.07
N ASP A 6 17.86 13.48 0.53
CA ASP A 6 16.70 12.77 1.09
C ASP A 6 16.15 11.77 0.06
N MET A 7 15.99 12.19 -1.20
CA MET A 7 15.52 11.31 -2.27
C MET A 7 16.49 10.16 -2.56
N LYS A 8 17.81 10.42 -2.51
CA LYS A 8 18.81 9.37 -2.72
C LYS A 8 18.80 8.34 -1.60
N ILE A 9 18.67 8.79 -0.34
CA ILE A 9 18.54 7.90 0.83
C ILE A 9 17.28 7.05 0.69
N LEU A 10 16.14 7.65 0.36
CA LEU A 10 14.87 6.94 0.18
C LEU A 10 14.97 5.84 -0.89
N ARG A 11 15.55 6.13 -2.05
CA ARG A 11 15.74 5.13 -3.11
C ARG A 11 16.58 3.96 -2.63
N CYS A 12 17.72 4.23 -2.00
CA CYS A 12 18.58 3.17 -1.47
C CYS A 12 17.84 2.30 -0.43
N MET A 13 17.04 2.91 0.45
CA MET A 13 16.25 2.18 1.44
C MET A 13 15.16 1.32 0.77
N CYS A 14 14.47 1.83 -0.26
CA CYS A 14 13.49 1.06 -1.02
C CYS A 14 14.13 -0.10 -1.80
N GLU A 15 15.41 0.01 -2.17
CA GLU A 15 16.22 -1.05 -2.78
C GLU A 15 16.73 -2.08 -1.76
N GLY A 16 16.46 -1.89 -0.46
CA GLY A 16 16.80 -2.83 0.60
C GLY A 16 18.08 -2.52 1.37
N LEU A 17 18.69 -1.34 1.18
CA LEU A 17 19.81 -0.90 1.99
C LEU A 17 19.31 -0.30 3.32
N TYR A 18 19.58 -1.01 4.43
CA TYR A 18 19.14 -0.57 5.76
C TYR A 18 20.28 -0.20 6.71
N SER A 19 21.52 -0.62 6.41
CA SER A 19 22.70 -0.25 7.18
C SER A 19 23.04 1.24 6.96
N TYR A 20 23.20 1.98 8.05
CA TYR A 20 23.62 3.39 7.97
C TYR A 20 24.99 3.56 7.29
N GLU A 21 25.86 2.57 7.43
CA GLU A 21 27.19 2.58 6.81
C GLU A 21 27.10 2.41 5.30
N ASP A 22 26.29 1.46 4.81
CA ASP A 22 26.10 1.23 3.39
C ASP A 22 25.37 2.40 2.73
N LEU A 23 24.36 2.94 3.41
CA LEU A 23 23.67 4.14 2.96
C LEU A 23 24.63 5.35 2.86
N ALA A 24 25.51 5.51 3.86
CA ALA A 24 26.52 6.59 3.86
C ALA A 24 27.47 6.46 2.67
N LYS A 25 28.01 5.26 2.44
CA LYS A 25 28.88 4.97 1.28
C LYS A 25 28.14 5.23 -0.04
N ARG A 26 26.93 4.71 -0.19
CA ARG A 26 26.14 4.83 -1.42
C ARG A 26 25.72 6.29 -1.71
N CYS A 27 25.43 7.04 -0.66
CA CYS A 27 25.04 8.45 -0.77
C CYS A 27 26.21 9.42 -0.84
N GLY A 28 27.42 9.00 -0.48
CA GLY A 28 28.62 9.85 -0.46
C GLY A 28 28.62 10.86 0.69
N VAL A 29 28.06 10.48 1.85
CA VAL A 29 27.96 11.34 3.04
C VAL A 29 28.37 10.59 4.30
N GLY A 30 28.55 11.31 5.41
CA GLY A 30 28.87 10.68 6.70
C GLY A 30 27.67 9.91 7.31
N ARG A 31 27.97 8.87 8.07
CA ARG A 31 26.96 8.03 8.77
C ARG A 31 26.01 8.86 9.64
N ASN A 32 26.52 9.84 10.38
CA ASN A 32 25.71 10.71 11.23
C ASN A 32 24.74 11.59 10.40
N THR A 33 25.13 11.98 9.20
CA THR A 33 24.26 12.72 8.28
C THR A 33 23.09 11.86 7.84
N VAL A 34 23.37 10.60 7.45
CA VAL A 34 22.31 9.62 7.09
C VAL A 34 21.36 9.40 8.28
N TYR A 35 21.89 9.15 9.47
CA TYR A 35 21.09 8.96 10.68
C TYR A 35 20.12 10.13 10.92
N ARG A 36 20.63 11.36 10.93
CA ARG A 36 19.79 12.57 11.15
C ARG A 36 18.73 12.74 10.07
N ARG A 37 19.06 12.44 8.82
CA ARG A 37 18.12 12.55 7.70
C ARG A 37 16.99 11.52 7.82
N ILE A 38 17.33 10.28 8.10
CA ILE A 38 16.33 9.22 8.30
C ILE A 38 15.44 9.53 9.50
N ALA A 39 15.99 9.92 10.64
CA ALA A 39 15.23 10.30 11.82
C ALA A 39 14.21 11.42 11.50
N LYS A 40 14.63 12.44 10.75
CA LYS A 40 13.73 13.53 10.32
C LYS A 40 12.64 13.07 9.34
N LEU A 41 12.94 12.12 8.46
CA LEU A 41 11.95 11.55 7.55
C LEU A 41 10.92 10.69 8.29
N GLU A 42 11.35 9.97 9.32
CA GLU A 42 10.47 9.19 10.22
C GLU A 42 9.57 10.10 11.06
N GLU A 43 10.15 11.14 11.68
CA GLU A 43 9.42 12.14 12.48
C GLU A 43 8.32 12.82 11.67
N LYS A 44 8.59 13.11 10.40
CA LYS A 44 7.61 13.69 9.47
C LYS A 44 6.62 12.67 8.89
N GLY A 45 6.73 11.40 9.26
CA GLY A 45 5.87 10.33 8.73
C GLY A 45 6.06 10.04 7.23
N ILE A 46 7.16 10.52 6.63
CA ILE A 46 7.48 10.30 5.21
C ILE A 46 7.87 8.85 4.98
N ILE A 47 8.55 8.24 5.93
CA ILE A 47 8.91 6.82 5.91
C ILE A 47 8.47 6.11 7.19
N LYS A 48 8.20 4.81 7.03
CA LYS A 48 8.12 3.85 8.14
C LYS A 48 9.12 2.75 7.84
N ARG A 49 10.21 2.67 8.61
CA ARG A 49 11.18 1.59 8.43
C ARG A 49 10.57 0.26 8.84
N ARG A 50 10.65 -0.73 7.94
CA ARG A 50 10.33 -2.13 8.21
C ARG A 50 11.30 -3.00 7.44
N ILE A 51 11.88 -3.97 8.12
CA ILE A 51 12.58 -5.08 7.45
C ILE A 51 11.47 -6.05 7.04
N THR A 52 11.22 -6.16 5.72
CA THR A 52 10.17 -7.03 5.20
C THR A 52 10.62 -7.68 3.90
N ALA A 53 10.20 -8.92 3.71
CA ALA A 53 10.25 -9.56 2.40
C ALA A 53 9.04 -9.13 1.58
N ILE A 54 9.22 -8.98 0.28
CA ILE A 54 8.14 -8.72 -0.66
C ILE A 54 8.01 -9.98 -1.52
N PRO A 55 7.07 -10.89 -1.19
CA PRO A 55 6.88 -12.11 -1.96
C PRO A 55 6.16 -11.82 -3.28
N ASP A 56 6.41 -12.66 -4.28
CA ASP A 56 5.52 -12.77 -5.43
C ASP A 56 4.26 -13.52 -4.99
N PHE A 57 3.20 -12.78 -4.73
CA PHE A 57 1.95 -13.33 -4.18
C PHE A 57 1.31 -14.36 -5.11
N SER A 58 1.45 -14.24 -6.43
CA SER A 58 0.91 -15.20 -7.38
C SER A 58 1.56 -16.58 -7.25
N LYS A 59 2.86 -16.62 -6.87
CA LYS A 59 3.62 -17.86 -6.68
C LYS A 59 3.31 -18.57 -5.37
N ILE A 60 2.75 -17.86 -4.41
CA ILE A 60 2.37 -18.42 -3.10
C ILE A 60 0.86 -18.59 -2.92
N GLY A 61 0.12 -18.59 -4.03
CA GLY A 61 -1.29 -18.96 -4.05
C GLY A 61 -2.29 -17.83 -3.82
N PHE A 62 -1.87 -16.57 -3.99
CA PHE A 62 -2.78 -15.42 -3.86
C PHE A 62 -3.03 -14.72 -5.18
N SER A 63 -4.22 -14.15 -5.31
CA SER A 63 -4.57 -13.18 -6.34
C SER A 63 -4.76 -11.80 -5.72
N ALA A 64 -4.25 -10.78 -6.37
CA ALA A 64 -4.59 -9.42 -6.03
C ALA A 64 -5.91 -9.04 -6.71
N VAL A 65 -6.81 -8.46 -5.94
CA VAL A 65 -8.11 -7.97 -6.42
C VAL A 65 -8.14 -6.47 -6.24
N VAL A 66 -8.25 -5.75 -7.34
CA VAL A 66 -8.40 -4.29 -7.34
C VAL A 66 -9.89 -3.97 -7.44
N ILE A 67 -10.39 -3.21 -6.49
CA ILE A 67 -11.79 -2.84 -6.39
C ILE A 67 -11.92 -1.32 -6.42
N GLY A 68 -12.64 -0.80 -7.41
CA GLY A 68 -13.05 0.59 -7.48
C GLY A 68 -14.49 0.74 -6.98
N MET A 69 -14.71 1.62 -6.02
CA MET A 69 -16.01 1.83 -5.39
C MET A 69 -16.48 3.27 -5.50
N ASN A 70 -17.79 3.43 -5.74
CA ASN A 70 -18.50 4.69 -5.56
C ASN A 70 -19.53 4.52 -4.44
N LEU A 71 -19.52 5.47 -3.52
CA LEU A 71 -20.36 5.47 -2.33
C LEU A 71 -21.10 6.79 -2.18
N ASN A 72 -22.08 6.79 -1.28
CA ASN A 72 -22.62 8.05 -0.81
C ASN A 72 -21.50 8.85 -0.10
N PRO A 73 -21.31 10.15 -0.37
CA PRO A 73 -20.24 10.95 0.23
C PRO A 73 -20.19 10.86 1.77
N LYS A 74 -21.32 10.72 2.45
CA LYS A 74 -21.40 10.57 3.90
C LYS A 74 -20.78 9.25 4.42
N ASP A 75 -20.69 8.23 3.57
CA ASP A 75 -20.23 6.89 3.95
C ASP A 75 -18.74 6.66 3.66
N ILE A 76 -18.10 7.56 2.89
CA ILE A 76 -16.70 7.39 2.44
C ILE A 76 -15.74 7.25 3.64
N ASP A 77 -15.83 8.11 4.64
CA ASP A 77 -14.94 8.08 5.81
C ASP A 77 -15.13 6.81 6.63
N LYS A 78 -16.37 6.36 6.77
CA LYS A 78 -16.70 5.11 7.46
C LYS A 78 -16.16 3.90 6.72
N ALA A 79 -16.29 3.86 5.41
CA ALA A 79 -15.74 2.80 4.56
C ALA A 79 -14.20 2.75 4.64
N ILE A 80 -13.53 3.89 4.54
CA ILE A 80 -12.08 3.98 4.67
C ILE A 80 -11.61 3.50 6.05
N SER A 81 -12.27 3.92 7.12
CA SER A 81 -11.94 3.49 8.49
C SER A 81 -12.07 1.99 8.66
N PHE A 82 -13.12 1.40 8.10
CA PHE A 82 -13.32 -0.06 8.10
C PHE A 82 -12.24 -0.78 7.28
N LEU A 83 -11.99 -0.32 6.04
CA LEU A 83 -11.04 -0.98 5.14
C LEU A 83 -9.60 -0.91 5.65
N LYS A 84 -9.20 0.15 6.33
CA LYS A 84 -7.84 0.32 6.89
C LYS A 84 -7.44 -0.77 7.86
N VAL A 85 -8.37 -1.36 8.58
CA VAL A 85 -8.09 -2.37 9.60
C VAL A 85 -8.23 -3.80 9.09
N GLN A 86 -8.69 -3.99 7.85
CA GLN A 86 -8.84 -5.32 7.26
C GLN A 86 -7.46 -5.89 6.86
N HIS A 87 -7.14 -7.08 7.34
CA HIS A 87 -5.85 -7.72 7.09
C HIS A 87 -5.60 -8.01 5.60
N GLN A 88 -6.64 -8.35 4.84
CA GLN A 88 -6.54 -8.61 3.40
C GLN A 88 -6.29 -7.35 2.57
N VAL A 89 -6.58 -6.16 3.09
CA VAL A 89 -6.35 -4.89 2.40
C VAL A 89 -4.85 -4.58 2.40
N LYS A 90 -4.28 -4.37 1.22
CA LYS A 90 -2.86 -4.07 1.04
C LYS A 90 -2.62 -2.64 0.59
N PHE A 91 -3.47 -2.13 -0.31
CA PHE A 91 -3.44 -0.75 -0.74
C PHE A 91 -4.84 -0.15 -0.65
N LEU A 92 -4.93 1.08 -0.21
CA LEU A 92 -6.18 1.80 -0.06
C LEU A 92 -5.96 3.28 -0.37
N TRP A 93 -6.72 3.77 -1.34
CA TRP A 93 -6.70 5.17 -1.75
C TRP A 93 -8.09 5.78 -1.70
N ARG A 94 -8.18 7.01 -1.20
CA ARG A 94 -9.26 7.92 -1.57
C ARG A 94 -8.87 8.51 -2.91
N THR A 95 -9.75 8.48 -3.88
CA THR A 95 -9.43 8.87 -5.24
C THR A 95 -10.32 10.02 -5.72
N TYR A 96 -9.88 10.63 -6.79
CA TYR A 96 -10.63 11.63 -7.54
C TYR A 96 -10.76 11.12 -8.98
N GLY A 97 -11.98 11.09 -9.51
CA GLY A 97 -12.26 10.59 -10.86
C GLY A 97 -13.41 9.60 -10.90
N HIS A 98 -13.21 8.46 -11.56
CA HIS A 98 -14.28 7.46 -11.75
C HIS A 98 -14.73 6.78 -10.45
N HIS A 99 -13.86 6.67 -9.47
CA HIS A 99 -14.14 6.02 -8.19
C HIS A 99 -13.80 6.95 -7.02
N ASP A 100 -14.53 6.81 -5.92
CA ASP A 100 -14.27 7.54 -4.67
C ASP A 100 -13.19 6.84 -3.85
N ILE A 101 -13.14 5.50 -3.94
CA ILE A 101 -12.16 4.65 -3.25
C ILE A 101 -11.64 3.61 -4.23
N ILE A 102 -10.33 3.42 -4.23
CA ILE A 102 -9.70 2.24 -4.84
C ILE A 102 -9.01 1.46 -3.74
N VAL A 103 -9.27 0.16 -3.67
CA VAL A 103 -8.66 -0.75 -2.71
C VAL A 103 -8.09 -1.96 -3.43
N THR A 104 -6.93 -2.41 -2.97
CA THR A 104 -6.36 -3.69 -3.40
C THR A 104 -6.33 -4.64 -2.22
N ILE A 105 -6.96 -5.79 -2.39
CA ILE A 105 -6.96 -6.89 -1.42
C ILE A 105 -6.23 -8.10 -1.97
N LEU A 106 -5.70 -8.93 -1.09
CA LEU A 106 -5.18 -10.26 -1.42
C LEU A 106 -6.19 -11.31 -1.00
N CYS A 107 -6.55 -12.16 -1.95
CA CYS A 107 -7.44 -13.29 -1.76
C CYS A 107 -6.71 -14.59 -2.11
N ASP A 108 -7.07 -15.69 -1.47
CA ASP A 108 -6.67 -17.01 -1.94
C ASP A 108 -7.15 -17.17 -3.40
N LYS A 109 -6.27 -17.61 -4.29
CA LYS A 109 -6.59 -17.69 -5.72
C LYS A 109 -7.72 -18.66 -6.04
N ASP A 110 -7.91 -19.66 -5.16
CA ASP A 110 -8.94 -20.67 -5.34
C ASP A 110 -10.29 -20.25 -4.72
N ASP A 111 -10.32 -19.12 -3.99
CA ASP A 111 -11.51 -18.63 -3.28
C ASP A 111 -11.76 -17.11 -3.43
N VAL A 112 -11.37 -16.56 -4.57
CA VAL A 112 -11.52 -15.11 -4.86
C VAL A 112 -12.97 -14.64 -4.74
N GLY A 113 -13.92 -15.45 -5.23
CA GLY A 113 -15.34 -15.12 -5.20
C GLY A 113 -15.87 -14.91 -3.80
N THR A 114 -15.59 -15.83 -2.88
CA THR A 114 -16.00 -15.73 -1.46
C THR A 114 -15.31 -14.56 -0.77
N CYS A 115 -14.04 -14.33 -1.06
CA CYS A 115 -13.28 -13.21 -0.52
C CYS A 115 -13.93 -11.86 -0.86
N ILE A 116 -14.30 -11.65 -2.12
CA ILE A 116 -14.99 -10.44 -2.59
C ILE A 116 -16.39 -10.33 -1.98
N TYR A 117 -17.15 -11.42 -1.98
CA TYR A 117 -18.47 -11.46 -1.38
C TYR A 117 -18.46 -11.06 0.09
N ASN A 118 -17.53 -11.63 0.87
CA ASN A 118 -17.40 -11.33 2.29
C ASN A 118 -17.05 -9.85 2.55
N LEU A 119 -16.17 -9.26 1.74
CA LEU A 119 -15.85 -7.83 1.86
C LEU A 119 -17.08 -6.97 1.59
N ARG A 120 -17.81 -7.26 0.51
CA ARG A 120 -19.03 -6.53 0.15
C ARG A 120 -20.10 -6.65 1.23
N LYS A 121 -20.34 -7.87 1.70
CA LYS A 121 -21.29 -8.15 2.79
C LYS A 121 -20.94 -7.38 4.07
N ALA A 122 -19.65 -7.35 4.44
CA ALA A 122 -19.22 -6.60 5.61
C ALA A 122 -19.46 -5.09 5.50
N LEU A 123 -19.31 -4.51 4.31
CA LEU A 123 -19.68 -3.12 4.06
C LEU A 123 -21.20 -2.89 4.19
N GLU A 124 -22.01 -3.80 3.66
CA GLU A 124 -23.47 -3.75 3.76
C GLU A 124 -23.95 -3.88 5.22
N GLU A 125 -23.34 -4.75 6.02
CA GLU A 125 -23.63 -4.91 7.47
C GLU A 125 -23.32 -3.65 8.28
N LEU A 126 -22.41 -2.82 7.81
CA LEU A 126 -22.12 -1.50 8.37
C LEU A 126 -23.06 -0.40 7.85
N ASN A 127 -24.11 -0.74 7.10
CA ASN A 127 -25.00 0.19 6.43
C ASN A 127 -24.25 1.17 5.50
N ILE A 128 -23.19 0.70 4.85
CA ILE A 128 -22.46 1.44 3.82
C ILE A 128 -23.07 1.03 2.46
N SER A 129 -23.72 1.97 1.81
CA SER A 129 -24.30 1.75 0.48
C SER A 129 -23.24 1.96 -0.59
N VAL A 130 -22.89 0.88 -1.29
CA VAL A 130 -21.97 0.93 -2.42
C VAL A 130 -22.77 1.01 -3.71
N ASN A 131 -22.71 2.15 -4.39
CA ASN A 131 -23.47 2.40 -5.63
C ASN A 131 -22.83 1.72 -6.84
N ARG A 132 -21.50 1.61 -6.85
CA ARG A 132 -20.71 0.98 -7.90
C ARG A 132 -19.56 0.20 -7.27
N PHE A 133 -19.35 -0.99 -7.81
CA PHE A 133 -18.34 -1.93 -7.29
C PHE A 133 -17.68 -2.64 -8.47
N ASP A 134 -16.62 -2.03 -9.00
CA ASP A 134 -15.88 -2.54 -10.16
C ASP A 134 -14.69 -3.39 -9.69
N ILE A 135 -14.53 -4.56 -10.27
CA ILE A 135 -13.58 -5.56 -9.82
C ILE A 135 -12.64 -5.94 -10.96
N SER A 136 -11.35 -5.97 -10.67
CA SER A 136 -10.31 -6.55 -11.53
C SER A 136 -9.48 -7.53 -10.71
N VAL A 137 -9.33 -8.75 -11.20
CA VAL A 137 -8.55 -9.80 -10.54
C VAL A 137 -7.23 -9.99 -11.29
N SER A 138 -6.12 -9.97 -10.58
CA SER A 138 -4.80 -10.22 -11.18
C SER A 138 -4.66 -11.68 -11.61
N VAL A 139 -4.11 -11.89 -12.80
CA VAL A 139 -3.75 -13.21 -13.31
C VAL A 139 -2.28 -13.49 -13.02
N ILE A 140 -1.42 -12.52 -13.29
CA ILE A 140 0.03 -12.59 -13.09
C ILE A 140 0.56 -11.22 -12.70
N TRP A 141 1.63 -11.20 -11.93
CA TRP A 141 2.35 -9.98 -11.58
C TRP A 141 3.43 -9.70 -12.63
N GLU A 142 3.24 -8.69 -13.44
CA GLU A 142 4.19 -8.28 -14.48
C GLU A 142 5.32 -7.44 -13.90
N LYS A 143 5.00 -6.57 -12.93
CA LYS A 143 5.98 -5.70 -12.28
C LYS A 143 5.49 -5.24 -10.91
N MET A 144 6.38 -5.28 -9.95
CA MET A 144 6.20 -4.61 -8.67
C MET A 144 7.51 -3.91 -8.31
N LEU A 145 7.52 -2.59 -8.35
CA LEU A 145 8.66 -1.75 -8.00
C LEU A 145 8.17 -0.55 -7.22
N ILE A 146 8.51 -0.50 -5.93
CA ILE A 146 8.14 0.60 -5.02
C ILE A 146 9.41 1.40 -4.71
N VAL A 147 9.95 2.06 -5.72
CA VAL A 147 11.11 2.95 -5.62
C VAL A 147 10.72 4.29 -6.24
N PRO A 148 10.90 5.41 -5.52
CA PRO A 148 10.58 6.74 -6.02
C PRO A 148 11.51 7.21 -7.13
#